data_2b116828dfff3fc9deb62550ef02f46e
#
_entry.id   2b116828dfff3fc9deb62550ef02f46e
#
_cell.length_a   1.000
_cell.length_b   1.000
_cell.length_c   1.000
_cell.angle_alpha   90.00
_cell.angle_beta   90.00
_cell.angle_gamma   90.00
#
_symmetry.space_group_name_H-M   'P 1'
#
loop_
_entity.id
_entity.type
_entity.pdbx_description
1 polymer ?
#
loop_
_entity_poly.entity_id
_entity_poly.type
_entity_poly.pdbx_seq_one_letter_code
_entity_poly.pdbx_strand_id
1 'polypeptide(L)'
;ADPAIDAQTLVGELITAITQPEIPTDIQEVRIMSLHKSKGLSSPVTIIAGCVNGLLPRAPKKPMTPLERQHYDEEQRRLFFVGITRVKADPVNGKPGTLILTYSQEMPLADAMRAGITPAYVNYGTAILQASPFIADMAPAAPAAVAMP
;
A
#
# COMPACT_ATOMS: atom_id res chain seq x y z
N ALA A 1 21.14 -18.38 -38.98
CA ALA A 1 21.51 -19.11 -37.78
C ALA A 1 21.52 -18.08 -36.64
N ASP A 2 20.58 -18.17 -35.73
CA ASP A 2 20.60 -17.39 -34.50
C ASP A 2 21.86 -17.79 -33.71
N PRO A 3 22.68 -16.83 -33.29
CA PRO A 3 23.78 -17.13 -32.41
C PRO A 3 23.22 -17.74 -31.12
N ALA A 4 23.62 -19.00 -30.86
CA ALA A 4 23.24 -19.65 -29.61
C ALA A 4 23.73 -18.77 -28.43
N ILE A 5 22.80 -18.19 -27.70
CA ILE A 5 23.10 -17.45 -26.49
C ILE A 5 23.74 -18.44 -25.52
N ASP A 6 24.97 -18.17 -25.12
CA ASP A 6 25.69 -18.98 -24.14
C ASP A 6 24.92 -18.95 -22.79
N ALA A 7 24.92 -20.08 -22.10
CA ALA A 7 24.20 -20.24 -20.82
C ALA A 7 24.62 -19.18 -19.77
N GLN A 8 25.89 -18.76 -19.79
CA GLN A 8 26.36 -17.70 -18.87
C GLN A 8 25.78 -16.32 -19.25
N THR A 9 25.66 -16.02 -20.52
CA THR A 9 25.04 -14.79 -21.04
C THR A 9 23.57 -14.78 -20.68
N LEU A 10 22.85 -15.89 -20.88
CA LEU A 10 21.43 -16.02 -20.52
C LEU A 10 21.19 -15.83 -19.01
N VAL A 11 22.03 -16.43 -18.17
CA VAL A 11 21.98 -16.24 -16.71
C VAL A 11 22.26 -14.80 -16.34
N GLY A 12 23.23 -14.14 -16.97
CA GLY A 12 23.54 -12.73 -16.78
C GLY A 12 22.36 -11.81 -17.15
N GLU A 13 21.72 -12.06 -18.28
CA GLU A 13 20.53 -11.32 -18.71
C GLU A 13 19.34 -11.56 -17.78
N LEU A 14 19.11 -12.80 -17.34
CA LEU A 14 18.06 -13.13 -16.37
C LEU A 14 18.31 -12.46 -15.02
N ILE A 15 19.53 -12.48 -14.51
CA ILE A 15 19.89 -11.78 -13.27
C ILE A 15 19.67 -10.29 -13.45
N THR A 16 20.07 -9.69 -14.56
CA THR A 16 19.87 -8.28 -14.85
C THR A 16 18.37 -7.93 -14.97
N ALA A 17 17.56 -8.80 -15.56
CA ALA A 17 16.11 -8.61 -15.67
C ALA A 17 15.38 -8.81 -14.35
N ILE A 18 15.87 -9.69 -13.48
CA ILE A 18 15.29 -9.98 -12.15
C ILE A 18 15.79 -9.00 -11.09
N THR A 19 17.04 -8.56 -11.20
CA THR A 19 17.60 -7.53 -10.35
C THR A 19 16.97 -6.21 -10.78
N GLN A 20 15.90 -5.82 -10.10
CA GLN A 20 15.41 -4.44 -10.24
C GLN A 20 16.60 -3.54 -9.93
N PRO A 21 16.89 -2.54 -10.80
CA PRO A 21 17.97 -1.61 -10.52
C PRO A 21 17.75 -1.10 -9.10
N GLU A 22 18.73 -1.28 -8.23
CA GLU A 22 18.71 -0.70 -6.89
C GLU A 22 18.47 0.78 -7.11
N ILE A 23 17.26 1.20 -6.76
CA ILE A 23 16.93 2.61 -6.89
C ILE A 23 17.86 3.29 -5.90
N PRO A 24 18.70 4.26 -6.35
CA PRO A 24 19.69 4.89 -5.48
C PRO A 24 19.03 5.27 -4.15
N THR A 25 19.57 4.80 -3.05
CA THR A 25 19.06 5.08 -1.69
C THR A 25 19.23 6.56 -1.32
N ASP A 26 20.00 7.28 -2.10
CA ASP A 26 20.41 8.67 -1.85
C ASP A 26 19.53 9.72 -2.54
N ILE A 27 18.30 9.34 -2.88
CA ILE A 27 17.36 10.28 -3.50
C ILE A 27 16.63 11.06 -2.39
N GLN A 28 16.91 12.35 -2.33
CA GLN A 28 16.23 13.31 -1.43
C GLN A 28 14.81 13.70 -1.94
N GLU A 29 14.13 12.78 -2.65
CA GLU A 29 12.85 13.05 -3.28
C GLU A 29 11.73 12.26 -2.63
N VAL A 30 10.55 12.88 -2.57
CA VAL A 30 9.31 12.19 -2.21
C VAL A 30 8.83 11.37 -3.40
N ARG A 31 8.66 10.07 -3.22
CA ARG A 31 8.12 9.17 -4.25
C ARG A 31 6.68 8.84 -3.99
N ILE A 32 5.84 9.05 -4.99
CA ILE A 32 4.42 8.70 -4.95
C ILE A 32 4.21 7.50 -5.87
N MET A 33 3.67 6.41 -5.32
CA MET A 33 3.44 5.18 -6.09
C MET A 33 2.30 4.35 -5.50
N SER A 34 1.83 3.36 -6.24
CA SER A 34 0.87 2.39 -5.70
C SER A 34 1.58 1.38 -4.79
N LEU A 35 0.82 0.76 -3.87
CA LEU A 35 1.35 -0.30 -2.99
C LEU A 35 2.01 -1.45 -3.78
N HIS A 36 1.45 -1.83 -4.93
CA HIS A 36 2.04 -2.86 -5.79
C HIS A 36 3.43 -2.47 -6.31
N LYS A 37 3.60 -1.20 -6.71
CA LYS A 37 4.88 -0.69 -7.22
C LYS A 37 5.92 -0.47 -6.12
N SER A 38 5.50 -0.43 -4.87
CA SER A 38 6.42 -0.26 -3.73
C SER A 38 7.17 -1.53 -3.34
N LYS A 39 6.80 -2.68 -3.93
CA LYS A 39 7.46 -3.96 -3.64
C LYS A 39 8.95 -3.89 -3.96
N GLY A 40 9.80 -4.28 -3.01
CA GLY A 40 11.26 -4.23 -3.15
C GLY A 40 11.91 -2.90 -2.76
N LEU A 41 11.12 -1.82 -2.64
CA LEU A 41 11.63 -0.52 -2.20
C LEU A 41 11.60 -0.40 -0.68
N SER A 42 12.43 0.47 -0.14
CA SER A 42 12.44 0.77 1.31
C SER A 42 12.74 2.25 1.51
N SER A 43 12.20 2.81 2.59
CA SER A 43 12.41 4.22 2.95
C SER A 43 12.42 4.37 4.48
N PRO A 44 13.19 5.33 5.02
CA PRO A 44 13.12 5.67 6.44
C PRO A 44 11.75 6.23 6.85
N VAL A 45 11.04 6.87 5.92
CA VAL A 45 9.67 7.36 6.13
C VAL A 45 8.76 6.78 5.05
N THR A 46 7.70 6.11 5.47
CA THR A 46 6.67 5.57 4.56
C THR A 46 5.32 6.10 4.97
N ILE A 47 4.60 6.70 4.03
CA ILE A 47 3.25 7.22 4.23
C ILE A 47 2.29 6.39 3.39
N ILE A 48 1.33 5.71 4.01
CA ILE A 48 0.24 5.03 3.32
C ILE A 48 -1.01 5.89 3.47
N ALA A 49 -1.40 6.52 2.36
CA ALA A 49 -2.57 7.40 2.33
C ALA A 49 -3.84 6.65 1.94
N GLY A 50 -4.98 7.15 2.44
CA GLY A 50 -6.29 6.61 2.08
C GLY A 50 -6.60 5.26 2.73
N CYS A 51 -6.19 5.06 3.97
CA CYS A 51 -6.51 3.85 4.75
C CYS A 51 -8.00 3.86 5.17
N VAL A 52 -8.89 3.85 4.20
CA VAL A 52 -10.35 3.89 4.36
C VAL A 52 -10.94 2.55 3.92
N ASN A 53 -11.92 2.06 4.67
CA ASN A 53 -12.68 0.86 4.28
C ASN A 53 -13.38 1.06 2.93
N GLY A 54 -13.21 0.10 2.03
CA GLY A 54 -13.67 0.19 0.63
C GLY A 54 -12.58 0.67 -0.34
N LEU A 55 -11.54 1.35 0.13
CA LEU A 55 -10.36 1.71 -0.66
C LEU A 55 -9.15 0.84 -0.31
N LEU A 56 -8.93 0.61 0.97
CA LEU A 56 -7.92 -0.31 1.49
C LEU A 56 -8.44 -0.99 2.78
N PRO A 57 -8.98 -2.22 2.71
CA PRO A 57 -9.13 -3.08 1.53
C PRO A 57 -10.10 -2.50 0.51
N ARG A 58 -9.82 -2.76 -0.75
CA ARG A 58 -10.70 -2.33 -1.82
C ARG A 58 -11.99 -3.16 -1.83
N ALA A 59 -13.12 -2.50 -2.03
CA ALA A 59 -14.37 -3.22 -2.23
C ALA A 59 -14.33 -4.05 -3.54
N PRO A 60 -14.78 -5.32 -3.54
CA PRO A 60 -14.84 -6.13 -4.75
C PRO A 60 -15.83 -5.53 -5.76
N LYS A 61 -15.43 -5.51 -7.03
CA LYS A 61 -16.27 -4.94 -8.11
C LYS A 61 -17.37 -5.87 -8.59
N LYS A 62 -17.29 -7.15 -8.25
CA LYS A 62 -18.23 -8.19 -8.69
C LYS A 62 -18.62 -9.05 -7.51
N PRO A 63 -19.82 -9.67 -7.53
CA PRO A 63 -20.15 -10.73 -6.58
C PRO A 63 -19.10 -11.84 -6.64
N MET A 64 -18.77 -12.38 -5.49
CA MET A 64 -17.77 -13.44 -5.32
C MET A 64 -18.37 -14.58 -4.52
N THR A 65 -17.95 -15.81 -4.81
CA THR A 65 -18.21 -16.95 -3.93
C THR A 65 -17.46 -16.77 -2.60
N PRO A 66 -17.85 -17.48 -1.53
CA PRO A 66 -17.16 -17.37 -0.24
C PRO A 66 -15.64 -17.65 -0.34
N LEU A 67 -15.24 -18.63 -1.15
CA LEU A 67 -13.83 -18.98 -1.35
C LEU A 67 -13.06 -17.86 -2.10
N GLU A 68 -13.64 -17.33 -3.17
CA GLU A 68 -13.05 -16.19 -3.91
C GLU A 68 -12.93 -14.97 -3.03
N ARG A 69 -13.93 -14.72 -2.16
CA ARG A 69 -13.90 -13.61 -1.21
C ARG A 69 -12.77 -13.77 -0.22
N GLN A 70 -12.59 -14.98 0.32
CA GLN A 70 -11.47 -15.24 1.25
C GLN A 70 -10.12 -14.96 0.57
N HIS A 71 -9.88 -15.48 -0.63
CA HIS A 71 -8.64 -15.25 -1.37
C HIS A 71 -8.43 -13.76 -1.67
N TYR A 72 -9.50 -13.06 -2.04
CA TYR A 72 -9.44 -11.62 -2.29
C TYR A 72 -9.04 -10.83 -1.03
N ASP A 73 -9.64 -11.14 0.09
CA ASP A 73 -9.36 -10.47 1.37
C ASP A 73 -7.93 -10.77 1.84
N GLU A 74 -7.43 -11.99 1.64
CA GLU A 74 -6.04 -12.36 1.90
C GLU A 74 -5.06 -11.58 1.01
N GLU A 75 -5.38 -11.39 -0.27
CA GLU A 75 -4.57 -10.60 -1.19
C GLU A 75 -4.52 -9.13 -0.77
N GLN A 76 -5.67 -8.54 -0.40
CA GLN A 76 -5.72 -7.17 0.11
C GLN A 76 -4.88 -7.01 1.40
N ARG A 77 -4.91 -8.00 2.28
CA ARG A 77 -4.08 -8.01 3.50
C ARG A 77 -2.59 -8.10 3.18
N ARG A 78 -2.20 -8.97 2.23
CA ARG A 78 -0.81 -9.06 1.76
C ARG A 78 -0.33 -7.76 1.14
N LEU A 79 -1.19 -7.09 0.37
CA LEU A 79 -0.87 -5.80 -0.24
C LEU A 79 -0.62 -4.72 0.81
N PHE A 80 -1.45 -4.66 1.84
CA PHE A 80 -1.24 -3.76 2.96
C PHE A 80 0.07 -4.09 3.70
N PHE A 81 0.33 -5.38 3.96
CA PHE A 81 1.58 -5.84 4.58
C PHE A 81 2.81 -5.43 3.75
N VAL A 82 2.76 -5.54 2.42
CA VAL A 82 3.82 -5.02 1.55
C VAL A 82 4.05 -3.53 1.80
N GLY A 83 3.00 -2.73 1.94
CA GLY A 83 3.11 -1.29 2.22
C GLY A 83 3.79 -1.00 3.56
N ILE A 84 3.33 -1.61 4.65
CA ILE A 84 3.88 -1.35 5.98
C ILE A 84 5.33 -1.82 6.14
N THR A 85 5.71 -2.87 5.39
CA THR A 85 7.10 -3.38 5.41
C THR A 85 8.06 -2.56 4.53
N ARG A 86 7.60 -1.48 3.91
CA ARG A 86 8.49 -0.57 3.17
C ARG A 86 9.29 0.34 4.09
N VAL A 87 8.84 0.52 5.32
CA VAL A 87 9.58 1.31 6.29
C VAL A 87 10.80 0.53 6.79
N LYS A 88 11.95 1.19 6.80
CA LYS A 88 13.21 0.66 7.36
C LYS A 88 13.80 1.64 8.35
N ALA A 89 14.54 1.13 9.34
CA ALA A 89 15.41 1.98 10.13
C ALA A 89 16.44 2.67 9.21
N ASP A 90 16.76 3.92 9.56
CA ASP A 90 17.83 4.66 8.89
C ASP A 90 19.19 4.06 9.29
N PRO A 91 19.91 3.40 8.37
CA PRO A 91 21.17 2.75 8.71
C PRO A 91 22.29 3.76 9.02
N VAL A 92 22.17 4.98 8.51
CA VAL A 92 23.19 6.03 8.68
C VAL A 92 23.09 6.69 10.06
N ASN A 93 21.88 7.02 10.48
CA ASN A 93 21.62 7.74 11.72
C ASN A 93 21.17 6.85 12.88
N GLY A 94 21.00 5.55 12.65
CA GLY A 94 20.53 4.59 13.66
C GLY A 94 19.10 4.86 14.16
N LYS A 95 18.32 5.69 13.45
CA LYS A 95 16.96 6.06 13.83
C LYS A 95 15.97 4.99 13.36
N PRO A 96 14.94 4.67 14.16
CA PRO A 96 13.87 3.81 13.72
C PRO A 96 13.14 4.44 12.52
N GLY A 97 12.67 3.61 11.61
CA GLY A 97 11.84 4.08 10.51
C GLY A 97 10.47 4.57 10.99
N THR A 98 9.87 5.48 10.25
CA THR A 98 8.57 6.08 10.57
C THR A 98 7.53 5.61 9.57
N LEU A 99 6.47 4.95 10.05
CA LEU A 99 5.29 4.60 9.27
C LEU A 99 4.15 5.56 9.65
N ILE A 100 3.55 6.20 8.64
CA ILE A 100 2.40 7.08 8.79
C ILE A 100 1.24 6.49 8.01
N LEU A 101 0.12 6.22 8.68
CA LEU A 101 -1.13 5.78 8.08
C LEU A 101 -2.13 6.93 8.15
N THR A 102 -2.69 7.35 7.02
CA THR A 102 -3.68 8.42 7.00
C THR A 102 -5.01 7.95 6.45
N TYR A 103 -6.10 8.47 6.99
CA TYR A 103 -7.45 8.26 6.49
C TYR A 103 -8.30 9.51 6.68
N SER A 104 -9.28 9.71 5.81
CA SER A 104 -10.28 10.77 5.96
C SER A 104 -11.47 10.23 6.76
N GLN A 105 -12.01 11.04 7.66
CA GLN A 105 -13.24 10.71 8.38
C GLN A 105 -14.47 11.03 7.54
N GLU A 106 -14.35 12.03 6.66
CA GLU A 106 -15.42 12.46 5.79
C GLU A 106 -14.89 12.96 4.44
N MET A 107 -15.74 12.97 3.44
CA MET A 107 -15.50 13.57 2.13
C MET A 107 -16.84 13.87 1.43
N PRO A 108 -16.84 14.69 0.35
CA PRO A 108 -18.03 14.85 -0.49
C PRO A 108 -18.54 13.50 -1.00
N LEU A 109 -19.85 13.27 -0.93
CA LEU A 109 -20.46 12.00 -1.38
C LEU A 109 -20.12 11.67 -2.84
N ALA A 110 -20.09 12.67 -3.71
CA ALA A 110 -19.71 12.49 -5.11
C ALA A 110 -18.29 11.93 -5.28
N ASP A 111 -17.36 12.35 -4.43
CA ASP A 111 -15.98 11.87 -4.46
C ASP A 111 -15.84 10.46 -3.89
N ALA A 112 -16.58 10.15 -2.82
CA ALA A 112 -16.65 8.79 -2.28
C ALA A 112 -17.18 7.81 -3.34
N MET A 113 -18.26 8.16 -4.01
CA MET A 113 -18.85 7.34 -5.09
C MET A 113 -17.87 7.17 -6.26
N ARG A 114 -17.19 8.24 -6.68
CA ARG A 114 -16.16 8.19 -7.74
C ARG A 114 -14.99 7.28 -7.37
N ALA A 115 -14.59 7.31 -6.11
CA ALA A 115 -13.54 6.44 -5.58
C ALA A 115 -14.00 4.98 -5.36
N GLY A 116 -15.29 4.69 -5.47
CA GLY A 116 -15.87 3.38 -5.20
C GLY A 116 -15.90 3.03 -3.71
N ILE A 117 -15.92 4.03 -2.85
CA ILE A 117 -16.02 3.89 -1.40
C ILE A 117 -17.48 3.85 -0.99
N THR A 118 -17.86 2.87 -0.19
CA THR A 118 -19.18 2.82 0.44
C THR A 118 -19.08 3.53 1.78
N PRO A 119 -19.79 4.67 1.98
CA PRO A 119 -19.77 5.37 3.25
C PRO A 119 -20.49 4.56 4.34
N ALA A 120 -20.11 4.78 5.60
CA ALA A 120 -20.85 4.25 6.75
C ALA A 120 -22.28 4.83 6.80
N TYR A 121 -22.39 6.12 6.57
CA TYR A 121 -23.65 6.84 6.37
C TYR A 121 -23.40 8.16 5.63
N VAL A 122 -24.47 8.79 5.19
CA VAL A 122 -24.42 10.07 4.48
C VAL A 122 -25.14 11.13 5.32
N ASN A 123 -24.48 12.28 5.47
CA ASN A 123 -25.02 13.42 6.16
C ASN A 123 -24.95 14.66 5.26
N TYR A 124 -26.09 15.22 4.83
CA TYR A 124 -26.19 16.42 3.98
C TYR A 124 -25.20 16.46 2.79
N GLY A 125 -25.09 15.35 2.05
CA GLY A 125 -24.18 15.26 0.89
C GLY A 125 -22.72 14.97 1.23
N THR A 126 -22.39 14.80 2.51
CA THR A 126 -21.09 14.37 3.01
C THR A 126 -21.15 12.88 3.34
N ALA A 127 -20.21 12.12 2.80
CA ALA A 127 -20.00 10.72 3.11
C ALA A 127 -19.14 10.61 4.37
N ILE A 128 -19.65 9.96 5.40
CA ILE A 128 -18.87 9.63 6.60
C ILE A 128 -18.22 8.28 6.38
N LEU A 129 -16.90 8.23 6.57
CA LEU A 129 -16.05 7.11 6.21
C LEU A 129 -15.61 6.34 7.45
N GLN A 130 -15.26 5.08 7.24
CA GLN A 130 -14.66 4.23 8.26
C GLN A 130 -13.17 4.03 7.96
N ALA A 131 -12.34 4.08 8.99
CA ALA A 131 -10.95 3.67 8.88
C ALA A 131 -10.85 2.23 8.36
N SER A 132 -9.76 1.94 7.69
CA SER A 132 -9.45 0.58 7.25
C SER A 132 -9.47 -0.42 8.42
N PRO A 133 -10.12 -1.58 8.29
CA PRO A 133 -10.06 -2.62 9.31
C PRO A 133 -8.63 -3.10 9.58
N PHE A 134 -7.72 -2.95 8.62
CA PHE A 134 -6.31 -3.30 8.81
C PHE A 134 -5.60 -2.45 9.88
N ILE A 135 -6.08 -1.21 10.12
CA ILE A 135 -5.58 -0.39 11.24
C ILE A 135 -6.01 -1.02 12.57
N ALA A 136 -7.25 -1.49 12.66
CA ALA A 136 -7.73 -2.19 13.86
C ALA A 136 -6.99 -3.51 14.10
N ASP A 137 -6.66 -4.24 13.02
CA ASP A 137 -5.87 -5.48 13.10
C ASP A 137 -4.45 -5.24 13.66
N MET A 138 -3.93 -4.02 13.59
CA MET A 138 -2.62 -3.66 14.16
C MET A 138 -2.69 -3.32 15.66
N ALA A 139 -3.87 -3.11 16.22
CA ALA A 139 -4.03 -2.88 17.65
C ALA A 139 -3.60 -4.16 18.46
N PRO A 140 -2.94 -4.03 19.62
CA PRO A 140 -2.68 -2.81 20.41
C PRO A 140 -1.38 -2.06 20.05
N ALA A 141 -0.65 -2.50 19.01
CA ALA A 141 0.65 -1.91 18.65
C ALA A 141 0.54 -0.54 17.94
N ALA A 142 -0.63 -0.23 17.35
CA ALA A 142 -0.84 1.04 16.70
C ALA A 142 -1.14 2.16 17.73
N PRO A 143 -0.49 3.33 17.61
CA PRO A 143 -0.83 4.48 18.45
C PRO A 143 -2.24 4.97 18.16
N ALA A 144 -2.84 5.71 19.10
CA ALA A 144 -4.11 6.38 18.89
C ALA A 144 -4.04 7.33 17.67
N ALA A 145 -5.13 7.41 16.92
CA ALA A 145 -5.21 8.34 15.80
C ALA A 145 -5.19 9.80 16.30
N VAL A 146 -4.45 10.63 15.58
CA VAL A 146 -4.39 12.08 15.82
C VAL A 146 -5.16 12.77 14.69
N ALA A 147 -6.14 13.61 15.06
CA ALA A 147 -6.83 14.44 14.09
C ALA A 147 -5.87 15.52 13.57
N MET A 148 -5.84 15.69 12.26
CA MET A 148 -5.16 16.80 11.61
C MET A 148 -6.21 17.85 11.26
N PRO A 149 -5.91 19.15 11.49
CA PRO A 149 -6.82 20.24 11.15
C PRO A 149 -7.06 20.34 9.65
#